data_ee734bb20ba691b5a145bf2032ec931d
#
_entry.id   ee734bb20ba691b5a145bf2032ec931d
#
_cell.length_a   1.000
_cell.length_b   1.000
_cell.length_c   1.000
_cell.angle_alpha   90.00
_cell.angle_beta   90.00
_cell.angle_gamma   90.00
#
_symmetry.space_group_name_H-M   'P 1'
#
loop_
_entity.id
_entity.type
_entity.pdbx_description
1 polymer ?
#
loop_
_entity_poly.entity_id
_entity_poly.type
_entity_poly.pdbx_seq_one_letter_code
_entity_poly.pdbx_strand_id
1 'polypeptide(L)'
;MLVGRRAVRVLCYVPPMPRRLRHPLADLRLPRWVPCLALLALSGCSTVSYYGQLASGQFALLRAREPAAAVIADPQRDARLRERLAKAEKARQFASERLGLPDNRSYRLYADIGRPYVVWNVFATPELSLQPVTHCFPIAGCVAYRGYYSEAAARAEAARQRALGDDVYVGGVQAYSTLGWFDDPILSSMLRWDDERLATLIFHELAHQKFYLRDDTAFNESFATFVEQEGTRQWREYRGLPPADGREEKRREQFTALVLASRARLEALYAGPLDDAAKRAGKAAEFQRLRREYAALSQREWGGESPFKAWIDAPFNNAKLLPFG
;
A
#
# COMPACT_ATOMS: atom_id res chain seq x y z
N MET A 1 -43.21 -15.06 -7.30
CA MET A 1 -42.61 -15.81 -8.42
C MET A 1 -41.28 -16.38 -7.92
N LEU A 2 -41.30 -17.70 -7.69
CA LEU A 2 -40.14 -18.47 -7.20
C LEU A 2 -39.22 -18.80 -8.38
N VAL A 3 -37.93 -18.50 -8.33
CA VAL A 3 -36.95 -19.04 -9.26
C VAL A 3 -35.90 -19.82 -8.46
N GLY A 4 -35.86 -21.11 -8.74
CA GLY A 4 -35.14 -22.12 -8.00
C GLY A 4 -33.60 -22.09 -8.19
N ARG A 5 -32.90 -22.40 -7.11
CA ARG A 5 -31.50 -22.73 -7.10
C ARG A 5 -31.27 -24.13 -7.69
N ARG A 6 -30.55 -24.21 -8.80
CA ARG A 6 -30.03 -25.49 -9.33
C ARG A 6 -28.66 -25.75 -8.71
N ALA A 7 -28.61 -26.81 -7.92
CA ALA A 7 -27.35 -27.40 -7.46
C ALA A 7 -26.69 -28.17 -8.61
N VAL A 8 -25.45 -27.81 -8.96
CA VAL A 8 -24.65 -28.58 -9.94
C VAL A 8 -24.03 -29.76 -9.22
N ARG A 9 -24.53 -30.98 -9.51
CA ARG A 9 -23.87 -32.24 -9.10
C ARG A 9 -22.75 -32.54 -10.09
N VAL A 10 -21.51 -32.50 -9.65
CA VAL A 10 -20.38 -33.04 -10.42
C VAL A 10 -20.33 -34.54 -10.17
N LEU A 11 -20.73 -35.31 -11.17
CA LEU A 11 -20.53 -36.75 -11.21
C LEU A 11 -19.11 -37.05 -11.74
N CYS A 12 -18.26 -37.56 -10.88
CA CYS A 12 -16.98 -38.15 -11.31
C CYS A 12 -17.25 -39.59 -11.84
N TYR A 13 -17.14 -39.76 -13.15
CA TYR A 13 -17.17 -41.08 -13.80
C TYR A 13 -15.76 -41.64 -13.86
N VAL A 14 -15.51 -42.82 -13.26
CA VAL A 14 -14.25 -43.56 -13.33
C VAL A 14 -14.51 -44.85 -14.13
N PRO A 15 -13.84 -45.06 -15.28
CA PRO A 15 -13.98 -46.30 -16.06
C PRO A 15 -13.27 -47.50 -15.38
N PRO A 16 -13.71 -48.76 -15.61
CA PRO A 16 -13.09 -49.94 -14.98
C PRO A 16 -11.76 -50.32 -15.67
N MET A 17 -10.70 -50.50 -14.88
CA MET A 17 -9.43 -51.05 -15.34
C MET A 17 -9.41 -52.59 -15.38
N PRO A 18 -8.66 -53.22 -16.30
CA PRO A 18 -8.60 -54.65 -16.45
C PRO A 18 -7.75 -55.32 -15.32
N ARG A 19 -8.23 -56.51 -14.92
CA ARG A 19 -7.57 -57.38 -13.92
C ARG A 19 -6.24 -57.94 -14.51
N ARG A 20 -5.10 -57.58 -13.90
CA ARG A 20 -3.95 -58.53 -13.75
C ARG A 20 -2.92 -58.01 -12.76
N LEU A 21 -2.40 -59.00 -11.96
CA LEU A 21 -1.23 -59.04 -11.05
C LEU A 21 -1.46 -58.49 -9.63
N ARG A 22 -1.75 -59.42 -8.77
CA ARG A 22 -1.70 -59.29 -7.29
C ARG A 22 -0.23 -59.28 -6.83
N HIS A 23 0.23 -58.14 -6.31
CA HIS A 23 1.33 -58.09 -5.34
C HIS A 23 0.71 -57.76 -3.96
N PRO A 24 1.16 -58.41 -2.88
CA PRO A 24 0.65 -58.13 -1.54
C PRO A 24 1.39 -56.94 -0.94
N LEU A 25 1.03 -55.72 -1.38
CA LEU A 25 1.29 -54.52 -0.60
C LEU A 25 -0.05 -54.18 0.07
N ALA A 26 -0.04 -54.16 1.40
CA ALA A 26 -1.17 -53.91 2.24
C ALA A 26 -2.03 -52.77 1.72
N ASP A 27 -3.33 -53.04 1.50
CA ASP A 27 -4.40 -52.09 1.18
C ASP A 27 -4.50 -51.03 2.30
N LEU A 28 -3.61 -50.05 2.32
CA LEU A 28 -3.85 -48.79 3.04
C LEU A 28 -4.91 -48.03 2.28
N ARG A 29 -6.17 -48.41 2.42
CA ARG A 29 -7.30 -47.61 1.97
C ARG A 29 -7.37 -46.39 2.83
N LEU A 30 -6.66 -45.31 2.43
CA LEU A 30 -6.86 -44.00 3.04
C LEU A 30 -8.35 -43.64 2.91
N PRO A 31 -9.00 -43.33 4.03
CA PRO A 31 -10.41 -42.98 4.02
C PRO A 31 -10.64 -41.80 3.05
N ARG A 32 -11.75 -41.82 2.31
CA ARG A 32 -12.09 -40.86 1.26
C ARG A 32 -12.05 -39.38 1.69
N TRP A 33 -12.05 -39.09 2.97
CA TRP A 33 -11.94 -37.73 3.51
C TRP A 33 -10.49 -37.24 3.64
N VAL A 34 -9.46 -38.12 3.58
CA VAL A 34 -8.05 -37.71 3.65
C VAL A 34 -7.60 -36.76 2.56
N PRO A 35 -7.93 -36.97 1.26
CA PRO A 35 -7.58 -35.98 0.22
C PRO A 35 -8.33 -34.66 0.40
N CYS A 36 -9.56 -34.68 0.92
CA CYS A 36 -10.29 -33.44 1.22
C CYS A 36 -9.67 -32.67 2.38
N LEU A 37 -9.20 -33.36 3.43
CA LEU A 37 -8.46 -32.74 4.52
C LEU A 37 -7.08 -32.22 4.07
N ALA A 38 -6.39 -32.94 3.20
CA ALA A 38 -5.11 -32.50 2.63
C ALA A 38 -5.29 -31.23 1.76
N LEU A 39 -6.35 -31.16 0.95
CA LEU A 39 -6.70 -29.97 0.14
C LEU A 39 -7.09 -28.78 1.04
N LEU A 40 -7.85 -29.01 2.12
CA LEU A 40 -8.19 -27.99 3.10
C LEU A 40 -6.95 -27.52 3.89
N ALA A 41 -6.03 -28.42 4.22
CA ALA A 41 -4.76 -28.07 4.87
C ALA A 41 -3.85 -27.23 3.95
N LEU A 42 -3.77 -27.55 2.65
CA LEU A 42 -2.97 -26.81 1.68
C LEU A 42 -3.54 -25.41 1.38
N SER A 43 -4.85 -25.24 1.32
CA SER A 43 -5.49 -23.92 1.17
C SER A 43 -5.43 -23.08 2.45
N GLY A 44 -5.43 -23.71 3.63
CA GLY A 44 -5.26 -23.04 4.92
C GLY A 44 -3.86 -22.51 5.16
N CYS A 45 -2.82 -23.18 4.69
CA CYS A 45 -1.42 -22.83 4.94
C CYS A 45 -1.04 -21.44 4.38
N SER A 46 -1.54 -21.03 3.23
CA SER A 46 -1.22 -19.72 2.64
C SER A 46 -1.85 -18.57 3.43
N THR A 47 -3.07 -18.73 3.90
CA THR A 47 -3.78 -17.74 4.71
C THR A 47 -3.17 -17.63 6.10
N VAL A 48 -2.88 -18.75 6.76
CA VAL A 48 -2.20 -18.78 8.07
C VAL A 48 -0.81 -18.15 7.98
N SER A 49 -0.04 -18.48 6.95
CA SER A 49 1.28 -17.87 6.71
C SER A 49 1.19 -16.37 6.50
N TYR A 50 0.18 -15.90 5.76
CA TYR A 50 -0.04 -14.48 5.54
C TYR A 50 -0.36 -13.73 6.84
N TYR A 51 -1.31 -14.20 7.65
CA TYR A 51 -1.60 -13.59 8.95
C TYR A 51 -0.44 -13.72 9.94
N GLY A 52 0.30 -14.82 9.89
CA GLY A 52 1.50 -15.04 10.70
C GLY A 52 2.58 -13.98 10.42
N GLN A 53 2.83 -13.65 9.14
CA GLN A 53 3.79 -12.59 8.78
C GLN A 53 3.28 -11.18 9.16
N LEU A 54 1.98 -10.91 9.10
CA LEU A 54 1.41 -9.65 9.58
C LEU A 54 1.60 -9.50 11.09
N ALA A 55 1.23 -10.52 11.85
CA ALA A 55 1.38 -10.52 13.31
C ALA A 55 2.85 -10.39 13.74
N SER A 56 3.75 -11.18 13.13
CA SER A 56 5.18 -11.14 13.45
C SER A 56 5.83 -9.81 13.08
N GLY A 57 5.46 -9.24 11.92
CA GLY A 57 5.96 -7.95 11.47
C GLY A 57 5.50 -6.80 12.37
N GLN A 58 4.22 -6.78 12.72
CA GLN A 58 3.67 -5.80 13.67
C GLN A 58 4.34 -5.95 15.05
N PHE A 59 4.49 -7.17 15.54
CA PHE A 59 5.11 -7.42 16.84
C PHE A 59 6.59 -7.01 16.85
N ALA A 60 7.33 -7.26 15.78
CA ALA A 60 8.71 -6.81 15.65
C ALA A 60 8.81 -5.27 15.69
N LEU A 61 7.88 -4.57 15.01
CA LEU A 61 7.80 -3.11 15.07
C LEU A 61 7.50 -2.62 16.48
N LEU A 62 6.52 -3.21 17.17
CA LEU A 62 6.16 -2.84 18.54
C LEU A 62 7.33 -3.03 19.52
N ARG A 63 8.15 -4.07 19.32
CA ARG A 63 9.36 -4.33 20.13
C ARG A 63 10.51 -3.38 19.86
N ALA A 64 10.62 -2.87 18.64
CA ALA A 64 11.68 -1.93 18.24
C ALA A 64 11.44 -0.50 18.75
N ARG A 65 10.29 -0.22 19.37
CA ARG A 65 9.94 1.12 19.85
C ARG A 65 10.73 1.48 21.11
N GLU A 66 11.26 2.68 21.10
CA GLU A 66 11.91 3.33 22.26
C GLU A 66 11.40 4.77 22.39
N PRO A 67 11.41 5.38 23.58
CA PRO A 67 11.01 6.78 23.75
C PRO A 67 11.90 7.70 22.91
N ALA A 68 11.31 8.51 22.04
CA ALA A 68 12.06 9.46 21.20
C ALA A 68 12.91 10.43 22.05
N ALA A 69 12.35 10.89 23.18
CA ALA A 69 13.07 11.74 24.14
C ALA A 69 14.35 11.08 24.70
N ALA A 70 14.33 9.75 24.93
CA ALA A 70 15.52 9.02 25.38
C ALA A 70 16.60 8.99 24.30
N VAL A 71 16.22 8.76 23.04
CA VAL A 71 17.14 8.79 21.89
C VAL A 71 17.74 10.19 21.71
N ILE A 72 16.94 11.24 21.85
CA ILE A 72 17.38 12.64 21.74
C ILE A 72 18.41 12.98 22.84
N ALA A 73 18.19 12.51 24.05
CA ALA A 73 19.04 12.79 25.21
C ALA A 73 20.36 11.98 25.21
N ASP A 74 20.43 10.87 24.49
CA ASP A 74 21.60 9.99 24.51
C ASP A 74 22.71 10.50 23.58
N PRO A 75 23.88 10.99 24.14
CA PRO A 75 24.98 11.51 23.33
C PRO A 75 25.69 10.44 22.48
N GLN A 76 25.49 9.15 22.77
CA GLN A 76 26.08 8.06 22.01
C GLN A 76 25.32 7.76 20.71
N ARG A 77 24.11 8.28 20.57
CA ARG A 77 23.29 8.14 19.34
C ARG A 77 23.76 9.12 18.27
N ASP A 78 23.56 8.76 17.02
CA ASP A 78 23.88 9.61 15.87
C ASP A 78 23.30 11.03 16.04
N ALA A 79 24.14 12.05 15.86
CA ALA A 79 23.76 13.45 16.08
C ALA A 79 22.64 13.92 15.14
N ARG A 80 22.66 13.45 13.89
CA ARG A 80 21.62 13.79 12.89
C ARG A 80 20.29 13.13 13.26
N LEU A 81 20.31 11.88 13.72
CA LEU A 81 19.11 11.20 14.22
C LEU A 81 18.47 11.98 15.38
N ARG A 82 19.30 12.38 16.36
CA ARG A 82 18.85 13.14 17.53
C ARG A 82 18.24 14.49 17.13
N GLU A 83 18.88 15.21 16.23
CA GLU A 83 18.37 16.48 15.69
C GLU A 83 17.03 16.30 14.98
N ARG A 84 16.91 15.28 14.12
CA ARG A 84 15.69 14.99 13.37
C ARG A 84 14.54 14.62 14.29
N LEU A 85 14.77 13.77 15.29
CA LEU A 85 13.77 13.41 16.29
C LEU A 85 13.36 14.62 17.16
N ALA A 86 14.29 15.49 17.55
CA ALA A 86 13.97 16.71 18.30
C ALA A 86 13.07 17.66 17.50
N LYS A 87 13.28 17.77 16.18
CA LYS A 87 12.37 18.55 15.30
C LYS A 87 10.99 17.92 15.18
N ALA A 88 10.93 16.59 15.06
CA ALA A 88 9.67 15.86 15.02
C ALA A 88 8.89 15.98 16.34
N GLU A 89 9.59 15.94 17.49
CA GLU A 89 8.96 16.13 18.80
C GLU A 89 8.36 17.54 18.94
N LYS A 90 9.06 18.58 18.47
CA LYS A 90 8.52 19.95 18.43
C LYS A 90 7.25 20.05 17.56
N ALA A 91 7.25 19.40 16.40
CA ALA A 91 6.05 19.35 15.55
C ALA A 91 4.91 18.59 16.24
N ARG A 92 5.23 17.47 16.90
CA ARG A 92 4.26 16.69 17.68
C ARG A 92 3.66 17.49 18.84
N GLN A 93 4.46 18.25 19.56
CA GLN A 93 4.04 19.14 20.62
C GLN A 93 3.15 20.25 20.08
N PHE A 94 3.56 20.92 19.00
CA PHE A 94 2.78 21.93 18.30
C PHE A 94 1.38 21.42 17.88
N ALA A 95 1.32 20.18 17.37
CA ALA A 95 0.07 19.55 17.00
C ALA A 95 -0.96 19.50 18.15
N SER A 96 -0.51 19.19 19.36
CA SER A 96 -1.40 19.15 20.53
C SER A 96 -1.70 20.53 21.09
N GLU A 97 -0.69 21.39 21.24
CA GLU A 97 -0.84 22.68 21.93
C GLU A 97 -1.49 23.76 21.06
N ARG A 98 -1.25 23.74 19.74
CA ARG A 98 -1.71 24.79 18.83
C ARG A 98 -2.84 24.34 17.91
N LEU A 99 -2.79 23.09 17.40
CA LEU A 99 -3.81 22.57 16.51
C LEU A 99 -4.93 21.83 17.28
N GLY A 100 -4.81 21.65 18.60
CA GLY A 100 -5.79 20.93 19.41
C GLY A 100 -5.94 19.45 19.03
N LEU A 101 -4.92 18.85 18.40
CA LEU A 101 -4.89 17.45 18.06
C LEU A 101 -4.64 16.58 19.31
N PRO A 102 -4.95 15.27 19.31
CA PRO A 102 -4.86 14.44 20.50
C PRO A 102 -3.47 14.44 21.14
N ASP A 103 -3.41 14.64 22.46
CA ASP A 103 -2.17 14.51 23.23
C ASP A 103 -2.05 13.10 23.80
N ASN A 104 -1.60 12.18 22.95
CA ASN A 104 -1.37 10.78 23.29
C ASN A 104 0.09 10.38 22.99
N ARG A 105 0.40 9.08 23.04
CA ARG A 105 1.77 8.57 22.83
C ARG A 105 2.16 8.37 21.35
N SER A 106 1.23 8.52 20.41
CA SER A 106 1.55 8.43 18.97
C SER A 106 2.56 9.50 18.59
N TYR A 107 3.57 9.10 17.83
CA TYR A 107 4.72 9.92 17.38
C TYR A 107 5.60 10.48 18.50
N ARG A 108 5.52 9.91 19.72
CA ARG A 108 6.46 10.17 20.83
C ARG A 108 7.47 9.01 21.02
N LEU A 109 7.32 7.97 20.23
CA LEU A 109 8.21 6.82 20.18
C LEU A 109 8.99 6.84 18.87
N TYR A 110 10.18 6.27 18.87
CA TYR A 110 10.99 6.01 17.68
C TYR A 110 11.14 4.50 17.48
N ALA A 111 11.19 4.05 16.22
CA ALA A 111 11.55 2.68 15.89
C ALA A 111 12.48 2.64 14.67
N ASP A 112 13.67 2.09 14.88
CA ASP A 112 14.56 1.76 13.76
C ASP A 112 14.11 0.45 13.14
N ILE A 113 13.68 0.51 11.88
CA ILE A 113 13.25 -0.66 11.12
C ILE A 113 14.33 -1.24 10.22
N GLY A 114 15.52 -0.61 10.12
CA GLY A 114 16.68 -1.07 9.35
C GLY A 114 16.45 -1.23 7.84
N ARG A 115 15.36 -0.65 7.30
CA ARG A 115 14.96 -0.80 5.91
C ARG A 115 14.22 0.44 5.39
N PRO A 116 14.14 0.64 4.03
CA PRO A 116 13.55 1.86 3.46
C PRO A 116 12.04 1.94 3.60
N TYR A 117 11.35 0.81 3.78
CA TYR A 117 9.89 0.74 3.86
C TYR A 117 9.45 -0.14 5.03
N VAL A 118 8.37 0.25 5.68
CA VAL A 118 7.79 -0.54 6.78
C VAL A 118 6.98 -1.72 6.25
N VAL A 119 6.30 -1.52 5.11
CA VAL A 119 5.47 -2.52 4.42
C VAL A 119 5.70 -2.39 2.91
N TRP A 120 5.54 -3.49 2.18
CA TRP A 120 5.46 -3.54 0.73
C TRP A 120 4.06 -3.98 0.33
N ASN A 121 3.34 -3.12 -0.40
CA ASN A 121 2.02 -3.41 -0.94
C ASN A 121 2.15 -4.02 -2.34
N VAL A 122 1.53 -5.17 -2.54
CA VAL A 122 1.45 -5.86 -3.83
C VAL A 122 0.08 -5.58 -4.42
N PHE A 123 0.06 -4.84 -5.52
CA PHE A 123 -1.12 -4.58 -6.34
C PHE A 123 -1.09 -5.52 -7.54
N ALA A 124 -2.24 -6.07 -7.90
CA ALA A 124 -2.39 -6.90 -9.08
C ALA A 124 -3.69 -6.56 -9.82
N THR A 125 -3.70 -6.74 -11.15
CA THR A 125 -4.87 -6.58 -11.99
C THR A 125 -4.72 -7.45 -13.23
N PRO A 126 -5.81 -7.99 -13.83
CA PRO A 126 -5.72 -8.68 -15.11
C PRO A 126 -5.03 -7.82 -16.17
N GLU A 127 -4.31 -8.44 -17.10
CA GLU A 127 -3.48 -7.76 -18.11
C GLU A 127 -4.23 -6.66 -18.87
N LEU A 128 -5.50 -6.88 -19.21
CA LEU A 128 -6.34 -5.96 -19.99
C LEU A 128 -7.50 -5.40 -19.14
N SER A 129 -7.22 -5.06 -17.88
CA SER A 129 -8.19 -4.46 -16.95
C SER A 129 -7.49 -3.50 -16.00
N LEU A 130 -8.23 -2.52 -15.45
CA LEU A 130 -7.82 -1.66 -14.35
C LEU A 130 -8.57 -2.00 -13.05
N GLN A 131 -9.39 -3.08 -13.08
CA GLN A 131 -10.04 -3.58 -11.87
C GLN A 131 -9.01 -4.34 -11.01
N PRO A 132 -8.78 -3.93 -9.76
CA PRO A 132 -7.79 -4.60 -8.92
C PRO A 132 -8.23 -6.01 -8.53
N VAL A 133 -7.27 -6.90 -8.39
CA VAL A 133 -7.47 -8.13 -7.63
C VAL A 133 -7.70 -7.75 -6.17
N THR A 134 -8.92 -7.93 -5.69
CA THR A 134 -9.29 -7.56 -4.32
C THR A 134 -9.02 -8.68 -3.33
N HIS A 135 -8.64 -8.29 -2.12
CA HIS A 135 -8.39 -9.19 -1.00
C HIS A 135 -9.28 -8.78 0.17
N CYS A 136 -10.11 -9.71 0.65
CA CYS A 136 -11.06 -9.42 1.72
C CYS A 136 -10.54 -9.95 3.06
N PHE A 137 -10.55 -9.11 4.07
CA PHE A 137 -10.10 -9.40 5.43
C PHE A 137 -11.25 -9.18 6.43
N PRO A 138 -11.32 -9.99 7.51
CA PRO A 138 -12.43 -9.91 8.47
C PRO A 138 -12.61 -8.53 9.14
N ILE A 139 -11.52 -7.79 9.32
CA ILE A 139 -11.53 -6.48 10.00
C ILE A 139 -11.38 -5.33 9.01
N ALA A 140 -10.44 -5.44 8.07
CA ALA A 140 -10.12 -4.37 7.12
C ALA A 140 -11.08 -4.30 5.91
N GLY A 141 -12.00 -5.25 5.77
CA GLY A 141 -12.86 -5.35 4.58
C GLY A 141 -12.08 -5.77 3.33
N CYS A 142 -12.56 -5.39 2.15
CA CYS A 142 -11.93 -5.74 0.88
C CYS A 142 -11.05 -4.57 0.39
N VAL A 143 -9.79 -4.86 0.13
CA VAL A 143 -8.79 -3.89 -0.32
C VAL A 143 -8.14 -4.33 -1.63
N ALA A 144 -7.61 -3.37 -2.37
CA ALA A 144 -7.02 -3.53 -3.70
C ALA A 144 -5.55 -4.02 -3.68
N TYR A 145 -5.03 -4.41 -2.53
CA TYR A 145 -3.63 -4.83 -2.38
C TYR A 145 -3.44 -5.80 -1.22
N ARG A 146 -2.27 -6.45 -1.18
CA ARG A 146 -1.80 -7.20 0.00
C ARG A 146 -0.50 -6.59 0.53
N GLY A 147 -0.49 -6.29 1.83
CA GLY A 147 0.67 -5.76 2.53
C GLY A 147 1.59 -6.85 3.09
N TYR A 148 2.90 -6.64 2.98
CA TYR A 148 3.93 -7.55 3.49
C TYR A 148 4.99 -6.78 4.28
N TYR A 149 5.36 -7.26 5.46
CA TYR A 149 6.48 -6.72 6.23
C TYR A 149 7.85 -7.17 5.70
N SER A 150 7.88 -8.14 4.77
CA SER A 150 9.09 -8.63 4.12
C SER A 150 9.05 -8.35 2.62
N GLU A 151 10.09 -7.70 2.09
CA GLU A 151 10.23 -7.48 0.65
C GLU A 151 10.28 -8.80 -0.13
N ALA A 152 11.00 -9.81 0.40
CA ALA A 152 11.08 -11.11 -0.22
C ALA A 152 9.70 -11.78 -0.35
N ALA A 153 8.86 -11.69 0.70
CA ALA A 153 7.50 -12.23 0.67
C ALA A 153 6.60 -11.45 -0.31
N ALA A 154 6.73 -10.11 -0.38
CA ALA A 154 6.02 -9.31 -1.37
C ALA A 154 6.42 -9.67 -2.80
N ARG A 155 7.71 -9.87 -3.06
CA ARG A 155 8.22 -10.28 -4.37
C ARG A 155 7.79 -11.70 -4.76
N ALA A 156 7.72 -12.62 -3.80
CA ALA A 156 7.20 -13.98 -4.02
C ALA A 156 5.71 -13.94 -4.41
N GLU A 157 4.90 -13.14 -3.70
CA GLU A 157 3.50 -12.94 -4.07
C GLU A 157 3.37 -12.29 -5.46
N ALA A 158 4.18 -11.27 -5.74
CA ALA A 158 4.20 -10.64 -7.05
C ALA A 158 4.56 -11.63 -8.18
N ALA A 159 5.50 -12.52 -7.94
CA ALA A 159 5.85 -13.58 -8.90
C ALA A 159 4.68 -14.56 -9.12
N ARG A 160 3.97 -14.91 -8.04
CA ARG A 160 2.78 -15.78 -8.11
C ARG A 160 1.67 -15.14 -8.97
N GLN A 161 1.36 -13.85 -8.75
CA GLN A 161 0.34 -13.15 -9.53
C GLN A 161 0.74 -13.02 -11.00
N ARG A 162 2.03 -12.72 -11.29
CA ARG A 162 2.52 -12.70 -12.67
C ARG A 162 2.40 -14.05 -13.38
N ALA A 163 2.61 -15.16 -12.66
CA ALA A 163 2.43 -16.51 -13.20
C ALA A 163 0.96 -16.82 -13.55
N LEU A 164 0.00 -16.08 -12.97
CA LEU A 164 -1.42 -16.14 -13.32
C LEU A 164 -1.79 -15.25 -14.52
N GLY A 165 -0.83 -14.47 -15.05
CA GLY A 165 -1.03 -13.56 -16.18
C GLY A 165 -1.39 -12.13 -15.77
N ASP A 166 -1.31 -11.80 -14.47
CA ASP A 166 -1.64 -10.47 -13.98
C ASP A 166 -0.51 -9.46 -14.19
N ASP A 167 -0.87 -8.21 -14.44
CA ASP A 167 -0.01 -7.05 -14.21
C ASP A 167 0.19 -6.87 -12.71
N VAL A 168 1.44 -6.65 -12.27
CA VAL A 168 1.75 -6.57 -10.84
C VAL A 168 2.69 -5.41 -10.54
N TYR A 169 2.35 -4.63 -9.53
CA TYR A 169 3.19 -3.58 -8.98
C TYR A 169 3.45 -3.82 -7.48
N VAL A 170 4.71 -3.65 -7.07
CA VAL A 170 5.10 -3.69 -5.65
C VAL A 170 5.51 -2.29 -5.23
N GLY A 171 4.71 -1.67 -4.39
CA GLY A 171 4.95 -0.34 -3.83
C GLY A 171 5.45 -0.41 -2.39
N GLY A 172 6.56 0.28 -2.10
CA GLY A 172 7.06 0.42 -0.73
C GLY A 172 6.30 1.52 0.02
N VAL A 173 5.91 1.24 1.26
CA VAL A 173 5.23 2.16 2.17
C VAL A 173 6.20 2.59 3.25
N GLN A 174 6.48 3.89 3.35
CA GLN A 174 7.46 4.43 4.31
C GLN A 174 6.87 4.66 5.70
N ALA A 175 5.55 4.89 5.78
CA ALA A 175 4.81 5.09 7.01
C ALA A 175 3.42 4.48 6.88
N TYR A 176 2.82 4.06 7.97
CA TYR A 176 1.40 3.77 8.09
C TYR A 176 0.94 4.13 9.51
N SER A 177 -0.34 4.38 9.67
CA SER A 177 -0.95 4.65 10.95
C SER A 177 -1.89 3.51 11.34
N THR A 178 -1.98 3.28 12.64
CA THR A 178 -2.97 2.37 13.24
C THR A 178 -4.20 3.11 13.76
N LEU A 179 -4.37 4.37 13.37
CA LEU A 179 -5.44 5.26 13.86
C LEU A 179 -5.48 5.37 15.40
N GLY A 180 -4.31 5.26 16.05
CA GLY A 180 -4.18 5.33 17.50
C GLY A 180 -4.51 4.04 18.26
N TRP A 181 -4.79 2.92 17.57
CA TRP A 181 -4.96 1.61 18.22
C TRP A 181 -3.69 1.14 18.92
N PHE A 182 -2.54 1.52 18.38
CA PHE A 182 -1.23 1.38 18.99
C PHE A 182 -0.57 2.76 19.01
N ASP A 183 0.36 2.97 19.94
CA ASP A 183 1.16 4.19 19.94
C ASP A 183 2.10 4.17 18.73
N ASP A 184 1.67 4.77 17.61
CA ASP A 184 2.42 4.74 16.36
C ASP A 184 3.78 5.46 16.50
N PRO A 185 4.91 4.80 16.20
CA PRO A 185 6.22 5.42 16.33
C PRO A 185 6.61 6.26 15.11
N ILE A 186 7.54 7.17 15.28
CA ILE A 186 8.33 7.72 14.18
C ILE A 186 9.27 6.62 13.71
N LEU A 187 9.14 6.20 12.45
CA LEU A 187 9.97 5.16 11.86
C LEU A 187 11.25 5.73 11.25
N SER A 188 12.36 4.96 11.27
CA SER A 188 13.60 5.35 10.61
C SER A 188 13.42 5.61 9.10
N SER A 189 12.44 4.98 8.44
CA SER A 189 12.05 5.25 7.05
C SER A 189 11.49 6.65 6.85
N MET A 190 10.74 7.19 7.81
CA MET A 190 10.14 8.53 7.77
C MET A 190 11.20 9.63 7.93
N LEU A 191 12.29 9.36 8.63
CA LEU A 191 13.40 10.30 8.81
C LEU A 191 14.24 10.54 7.54
N ARG A 192 13.89 9.91 6.42
CA ARG A 192 14.45 10.22 5.09
C ARG A 192 13.78 11.42 4.42
N TRP A 193 12.59 11.80 4.86
CA TRP A 193 11.87 12.97 4.38
C TRP A 193 12.49 14.25 4.95
N ASP A 194 12.12 15.39 4.41
CA ASP A 194 12.41 16.66 5.06
C ASP A 194 11.56 16.84 6.33
N ASP A 195 11.93 17.84 7.14
CA ASP A 195 11.31 18.07 8.46
C ASP A 195 9.85 18.54 8.34
N GLU A 196 9.52 19.26 7.25
CA GLU A 196 8.17 19.76 7.01
C GLU A 196 7.24 18.61 6.64
N ARG A 197 7.65 17.77 5.72
CA ARG A 197 6.88 16.58 5.33
C ARG A 197 6.61 15.64 6.51
N LEU A 198 7.58 15.49 7.41
CA LEU A 198 7.39 14.68 8.62
C LEU A 198 6.36 15.32 9.55
N ALA A 199 6.42 16.64 9.77
CA ALA A 199 5.44 17.36 10.57
C ALA A 199 4.03 17.28 9.97
N THR A 200 3.93 17.49 8.66
CA THR A 200 2.70 17.40 7.87
C THR A 200 2.03 16.03 8.04
N LEU A 201 2.80 14.93 7.93
CA LEU A 201 2.25 13.60 8.18
C LEU A 201 1.75 13.44 9.62
N ILE A 202 2.50 13.93 10.61
CA ILE A 202 2.07 13.84 12.02
C ILE A 202 0.72 14.55 12.22
N PHE A 203 0.51 15.70 11.58
CA PHE A 203 -0.75 16.44 11.68
C PHE A 203 -1.90 15.66 11.01
N HIS A 204 -1.67 15.11 9.83
CA HIS A 204 -2.62 14.29 9.08
C HIS A 204 -3.10 13.09 9.91
N GLU A 205 -2.16 12.29 10.40
CA GLU A 205 -2.48 11.07 11.13
C GLU A 205 -3.14 11.33 12.50
N LEU A 206 -2.75 12.42 13.16
CA LEU A 206 -3.41 12.83 14.40
C LEU A 206 -4.80 13.41 14.15
N ALA A 207 -5.07 13.97 12.97
CA ALA A 207 -6.42 14.41 12.59
C ALA A 207 -7.38 13.21 12.50
N HIS A 208 -6.95 12.10 11.92
CA HIS A 208 -7.72 10.85 11.92
C HIS A 208 -8.01 10.33 13.34
N GLN A 209 -7.09 10.53 14.28
CA GLN A 209 -7.30 10.15 15.68
C GLN A 209 -8.20 11.14 16.43
N LYS A 210 -8.30 12.39 15.96
CA LYS A 210 -9.19 13.41 16.53
C LYS A 210 -10.63 13.18 16.13
N PHE A 211 -10.85 12.88 14.85
CA PHE A 211 -12.18 12.63 14.31
C PHE A 211 -12.11 11.62 13.16
N TYR A 212 -12.94 10.60 13.24
CA TYR A 212 -13.08 9.58 12.23
C TYR A 212 -14.54 9.18 12.05
N LEU A 213 -15.08 9.39 10.85
CA LEU A 213 -16.42 8.97 10.50
C LEU A 213 -16.38 7.57 9.89
N ARG A 214 -17.06 6.62 10.54
CA ARG A 214 -17.09 5.24 10.07
C ARG A 214 -17.73 5.15 8.69
N ASP A 215 -17.12 4.33 7.82
CA ASP A 215 -17.58 4.03 6.45
C ASP A 215 -17.60 5.25 5.49
N ASP A 216 -16.95 6.36 5.84
CA ASP A 216 -16.79 7.53 4.97
C ASP A 216 -15.30 7.91 4.81
N THR A 217 -14.59 7.14 4.01
CA THR A 217 -13.17 7.38 3.74
C THR A 217 -12.95 8.74 3.07
N ALA A 218 -13.83 9.14 2.15
CA ALA A 218 -13.69 10.40 1.44
C ALA A 218 -13.73 11.62 2.38
N PHE A 219 -14.65 11.60 3.34
CA PHE A 219 -14.71 12.63 4.38
C PHE A 219 -13.45 12.58 5.27
N ASN A 220 -13.06 11.40 5.75
CA ASN A 220 -11.92 11.26 6.67
C ASN A 220 -10.62 11.78 6.04
N GLU A 221 -10.34 11.43 4.79
CA GLU A 221 -9.17 11.92 4.07
C GLU A 221 -9.26 13.43 3.79
N SER A 222 -10.44 13.94 3.42
CA SER A 222 -10.63 15.38 3.21
C SER A 222 -10.41 16.18 4.48
N PHE A 223 -10.93 15.70 5.62
CA PHE A 223 -10.71 16.31 6.92
C PHE A 223 -9.23 16.29 7.32
N ALA A 224 -8.58 15.14 7.21
CA ALA A 224 -7.16 15.01 7.55
C ALA A 224 -6.29 15.89 6.64
N THR A 225 -6.58 15.95 5.33
CA THR A 225 -5.90 16.83 4.37
C THR A 225 -6.08 18.31 4.72
N PHE A 226 -7.29 18.74 5.10
CA PHE A 226 -7.52 20.11 5.55
C PHE A 226 -6.67 20.45 6.80
N VAL A 227 -6.68 19.57 7.80
CA VAL A 227 -5.88 19.75 9.03
C VAL A 227 -4.39 19.73 8.73
N GLU A 228 -3.95 18.88 7.82
CA GLU A 228 -2.58 18.81 7.32
C GLU A 228 -2.14 20.14 6.70
N GLN A 229 -2.93 20.67 5.76
CA GLN A 229 -2.60 21.91 5.03
C GLN A 229 -2.58 23.12 5.97
N GLU A 230 -3.64 23.31 6.75
CA GLU A 230 -3.74 24.44 7.67
C GLU A 230 -2.73 24.30 8.82
N GLY A 231 -2.53 23.10 9.35
CA GLY A 231 -1.53 22.82 10.37
C GLY A 231 -0.11 23.11 9.87
N THR A 232 0.21 22.74 8.63
CA THR A 232 1.51 23.03 8.01
C THR A 232 1.70 24.53 7.80
N ARG A 233 0.65 25.25 7.38
CA ARG A 233 0.70 26.71 7.25
C ARG A 233 1.03 27.39 8.61
N GLN A 234 0.31 27.02 9.68
CA GLN A 234 0.54 27.55 11.03
C GLN A 234 1.89 27.12 11.59
N TRP A 235 2.36 25.91 11.28
CA TRP A 235 3.68 25.42 11.68
C TRP A 235 4.81 26.23 11.06
N ARG A 236 4.68 26.58 9.75
CA ARG A 236 5.65 27.45 9.07
C ARG A 236 5.68 28.84 9.71
N GLU A 237 4.53 29.42 9.99
CA GLU A 237 4.38 30.71 10.66
C GLU A 237 5.03 30.68 12.04
N TYR A 238 4.73 29.67 12.85
CA TYR A 238 5.34 29.45 14.17
C TYR A 238 6.86 29.35 14.13
N ARG A 239 7.42 28.82 13.05
CA ARG A 239 8.86 28.71 12.82
C ARG A 239 9.48 29.94 12.18
N GLY A 240 8.72 30.98 11.87
CA GLY A 240 9.18 32.16 11.17
C GLY A 240 9.59 31.88 9.71
N LEU A 241 9.06 30.83 9.09
CA LEU A 241 9.29 30.48 7.68
C LEU A 241 8.30 31.21 6.77
N PRO A 242 8.70 31.58 5.54
CA PRO A 242 7.75 32.17 4.60
C PRO A 242 6.63 31.17 4.26
N PRO A 243 5.44 31.64 3.80
CA PRO A 243 4.42 30.74 3.28
C PRO A 243 4.98 29.76 2.26
N ALA A 244 4.41 28.56 2.19
CA ALA A 244 4.74 27.62 1.12
C ALA A 244 4.36 28.24 -0.24
N ASP A 245 5.20 28.05 -1.23
CA ASP A 245 4.95 28.61 -2.57
C ASP A 245 3.92 27.80 -3.39
N GLY A 246 3.42 26.69 -2.85
CA GLY A 246 2.42 25.81 -3.46
C GLY A 246 2.90 25.04 -4.70
N ARG A 247 4.17 25.22 -5.12
CA ARG A 247 4.69 24.59 -6.34
C ARG A 247 4.69 23.08 -6.28
N GLU A 248 5.06 22.50 -5.16
CA GLU A 248 5.10 21.03 -5.01
C GLU A 248 3.70 20.42 -5.03
N GLU A 249 2.74 21.07 -4.37
CA GLU A 249 1.34 20.63 -4.36
C GLU A 249 0.75 20.72 -5.76
N LYS A 250 0.91 21.85 -6.45
CA LYS A 250 0.47 22.01 -7.84
C LYS A 250 1.10 20.96 -8.77
N ARG A 251 2.39 20.65 -8.61
CA ARG A 251 3.06 19.61 -9.39
C ARG A 251 2.47 18.22 -9.12
N ARG A 252 2.14 17.93 -7.89
CA ARG A 252 1.52 16.66 -7.48
C ARG A 252 0.12 16.51 -8.07
N GLU A 253 -0.69 17.56 -7.99
CA GLU A 253 -2.03 17.61 -8.61
C GLU A 253 -1.96 17.42 -10.13
N GLN A 254 -1.09 18.14 -10.80
CA GLN A 254 -0.91 18.03 -12.25
C GLN A 254 -0.43 16.63 -12.66
N PHE A 255 0.48 16.04 -11.89
CA PHE A 255 0.95 14.68 -12.11
C PHE A 255 -0.16 13.64 -11.89
N THR A 256 -0.93 13.77 -10.81
CA THR A 256 -2.07 12.90 -10.53
C THR A 256 -3.12 12.99 -11.62
N ALA A 257 -3.48 14.19 -12.07
CA ALA A 257 -4.41 14.40 -13.17
C ALA A 257 -3.93 13.74 -14.48
N LEU A 258 -2.62 13.83 -14.77
CA LEU A 258 -2.01 13.16 -15.93
C LEU A 258 -2.16 11.63 -15.85
N VAL A 259 -1.89 11.02 -14.69
CA VAL A 259 -2.02 9.58 -14.48
C VAL A 259 -3.49 9.14 -14.56
N LEU A 260 -4.42 9.90 -13.96
CA LEU A 260 -5.85 9.61 -14.02
C LEU A 260 -6.40 9.71 -15.43
N ALA A 261 -5.96 10.68 -16.23
CA ALA A 261 -6.31 10.77 -17.65
C ALA A 261 -5.82 9.56 -18.45
N SER A 262 -4.61 9.06 -18.16
CA SER A 262 -4.10 7.82 -18.77
C SER A 262 -4.93 6.60 -18.37
N ARG A 263 -5.33 6.50 -17.10
CA ARG A 263 -6.24 5.44 -16.62
C ARG A 263 -7.56 5.43 -17.37
N ALA A 264 -8.20 6.59 -17.48
CA ALA A 264 -9.48 6.72 -18.19
C ALA A 264 -9.38 6.27 -19.66
N ARG A 265 -8.26 6.61 -20.34
CA ARG A 265 -8.02 6.16 -21.73
C ARG A 265 -7.82 4.64 -21.83
N LEU A 266 -7.13 4.02 -20.86
CA LEU A 266 -6.98 2.58 -20.79
C LEU A 266 -8.31 1.87 -20.49
N GLU A 267 -9.12 2.41 -19.59
CA GLU A 267 -10.46 1.89 -19.31
C GLU A 267 -11.33 1.89 -20.57
N ALA A 268 -11.36 3.00 -21.30
CA ALA A 268 -12.08 3.10 -22.59
C ALA A 268 -11.53 2.11 -23.63
N LEU A 269 -10.21 1.93 -23.72
CA LEU A 269 -9.56 0.98 -24.62
C LEU A 269 -10.01 -0.46 -24.30
N TYR A 270 -10.00 -0.83 -23.01
CA TYR A 270 -10.36 -2.20 -22.61
C TYR A 270 -11.85 -2.49 -22.74
N ALA A 271 -12.71 -1.50 -22.54
CA ALA A 271 -14.16 -1.61 -22.76
C ALA A 271 -14.54 -1.65 -24.26
N GLY A 272 -13.65 -1.22 -25.15
CA GLY A 272 -13.90 -1.18 -26.60
C GLY A 272 -13.97 -2.56 -27.26
N PRO A 273 -14.45 -2.63 -28.51
CA PRO A 273 -14.69 -3.88 -29.25
C PRO A 273 -13.44 -4.50 -29.88
N LEU A 274 -12.23 -3.99 -29.56
CA LEU A 274 -10.98 -4.49 -30.11
C LEU A 274 -10.66 -5.88 -29.56
N ASP A 275 -9.94 -6.68 -30.36
CA ASP A 275 -9.36 -7.93 -29.89
C ASP A 275 -8.22 -7.71 -28.88
N ASP A 276 -7.80 -8.76 -28.21
CA ASP A 276 -6.76 -8.69 -27.18
C ASP A 276 -5.42 -8.23 -27.71
N ALA A 277 -5.05 -8.58 -28.95
CA ALA A 277 -3.79 -8.17 -29.58
C ALA A 277 -3.78 -6.64 -29.80
N ALA A 278 -4.88 -6.09 -30.33
CA ALA A 278 -5.05 -4.66 -30.53
C ALA A 278 -5.12 -3.90 -29.18
N LYS A 279 -5.77 -4.47 -28.16
CA LYS A 279 -5.79 -3.91 -26.81
C LYS A 279 -4.38 -3.85 -26.19
N ARG A 280 -3.56 -4.90 -26.35
CA ARG A 280 -2.15 -4.91 -25.89
C ARG A 280 -1.32 -3.84 -26.61
N ALA A 281 -1.48 -3.70 -27.92
CA ALA A 281 -0.80 -2.66 -28.68
C ALA A 281 -1.22 -1.23 -28.22
N GLY A 282 -2.52 -1.02 -28.00
CA GLY A 282 -3.09 0.21 -27.47
C GLY A 282 -2.56 0.54 -26.06
N LYS A 283 -2.48 -0.46 -25.17
CA LYS A 283 -1.88 -0.34 -23.83
C LYS A 283 -0.43 0.12 -23.91
N ALA A 284 0.39 -0.50 -24.76
CA ALA A 284 1.78 -0.10 -24.95
C ALA A 284 1.89 1.34 -25.49
N ALA A 285 1.06 1.70 -26.45
CA ALA A 285 1.00 3.06 -27.03
C ALA A 285 0.60 4.11 -25.96
N GLU A 286 -0.37 3.78 -25.08
CA GLU A 286 -0.80 4.67 -24.01
C GLU A 286 0.31 4.92 -22.99
N PHE A 287 1.07 3.91 -22.57
CA PHE A 287 2.20 4.13 -21.68
C PHE A 287 3.33 4.96 -22.30
N GLN A 288 3.54 4.83 -23.61
CA GLN A 288 4.45 5.74 -24.32
C GLN A 288 3.89 7.18 -24.36
N ARG A 289 2.58 7.31 -24.56
CA ARG A 289 1.90 8.61 -24.51
C ARG A 289 2.05 9.26 -23.15
N LEU A 290 1.80 8.55 -22.06
CA LEU A 290 1.96 9.03 -20.67
C LEU A 290 3.37 9.57 -20.42
N ARG A 291 4.42 8.88 -20.90
CA ARG A 291 5.80 9.37 -20.80
C ARG A 291 6.03 10.68 -21.57
N ARG A 292 5.50 10.79 -22.80
CA ARG A 292 5.62 12.02 -23.60
C ARG A 292 4.86 13.17 -22.97
N GLU A 293 3.64 12.94 -22.49
CA GLU A 293 2.81 13.96 -21.83
C GLU A 293 3.48 14.45 -20.54
N TYR A 294 4.09 13.55 -19.76
CA TYR A 294 4.88 13.93 -18.58
C TYR A 294 6.09 14.81 -18.95
N ALA A 295 6.85 14.43 -19.97
CA ALA A 295 8.00 15.21 -20.41
C ALA A 295 7.58 16.62 -20.88
N ALA A 296 6.48 16.71 -21.63
CA ALA A 296 5.91 17.98 -22.07
C ALA A 296 5.41 18.83 -20.89
N LEU A 297 4.75 18.21 -19.90
CA LEU A 297 4.30 18.89 -18.68
C LEU A 297 5.49 19.46 -17.89
N SER A 298 6.54 18.64 -17.69
CA SER A 298 7.78 19.04 -17.01
C SER A 298 8.41 20.27 -17.68
N GLN A 299 8.54 20.27 -19.00
CA GLN A 299 9.12 21.41 -19.73
C GLN A 299 8.24 22.67 -19.67
N ARG A 300 6.92 22.51 -19.86
CA ARG A 300 6.00 23.65 -19.95
C ARG A 300 5.71 24.30 -18.60
N GLU A 301 5.50 23.49 -17.55
CA GLU A 301 4.98 23.97 -16.26
C GLU A 301 6.03 23.98 -15.15
N TRP A 302 7.07 23.12 -15.24
CA TRP A 302 8.03 22.91 -14.15
C TRP A 302 9.46 23.34 -14.51
N GLY A 303 9.64 24.03 -15.64
CA GLY A 303 10.96 24.53 -16.06
C GLY A 303 11.97 23.41 -16.34
N GLY A 304 11.52 22.21 -16.71
CA GLY A 304 12.35 21.05 -16.96
C GLY A 304 12.66 20.19 -15.72
N GLU A 305 12.22 20.61 -14.53
CA GLU A 305 12.35 19.78 -13.33
C GLU A 305 11.46 18.53 -13.45
N SER A 306 11.95 17.40 -12.99
CA SER A 306 11.28 16.11 -13.16
C SER A 306 11.16 15.34 -11.83
N PRO A 307 10.36 15.82 -10.86
CA PRO A 307 10.28 15.23 -9.52
C PRO A 307 9.76 13.80 -9.50
N PHE A 308 8.96 13.39 -10.50
CA PHE A 308 8.40 12.03 -10.60
C PHE A 308 9.14 11.15 -11.62
N LYS A 309 10.37 11.57 -12.05
CA LYS A 309 11.14 10.88 -13.08
C LYS A 309 11.39 9.40 -12.73
N ALA A 310 11.76 9.10 -11.50
CA ALA A 310 12.00 7.72 -11.07
C ALA A 310 10.77 6.81 -11.23
N TRP A 311 9.58 7.38 -10.98
CA TRP A 311 8.32 6.65 -11.18
C TRP A 311 8.00 6.50 -12.68
N ILE A 312 8.22 7.52 -13.50
CA ILE A 312 7.97 7.50 -14.95
C ILE A 312 8.92 6.55 -15.68
N ASP A 313 10.19 6.50 -15.30
CA ASP A 313 11.20 5.68 -15.96
C ASP A 313 11.05 4.18 -15.63
N ALA A 314 10.51 3.85 -14.46
CA ALA A 314 10.27 2.47 -14.09
C ALA A 314 9.22 1.80 -15.01
N PRO A 315 9.31 0.47 -15.23
CA PRO A 315 8.38 -0.24 -16.10
C PRO A 315 6.91 0.04 -15.76
N PHE A 316 6.08 0.25 -16.79
CA PHE A 316 4.65 0.44 -16.65
C PHE A 316 3.88 -0.85 -16.84
N ASN A 317 2.84 -0.99 -16.02
CA ASN A 317 1.74 -1.91 -16.20
C ASN A 317 0.48 -1.33 -15.53
N ASN A 318 -0.67 -1.97 -15.69
CA ASN A 318 -1.93 -1.47 -15.14
C ASN A 318 -1.91 -1.37 -13.61
N ALA A 319 -1.32 -2.34 -12.92
CA ALA A 319 -1.26 -2.37 -11.46
C ALA A 319 -0.49 -1.18 -10.86
N LYS A 320 0.48 -0.62 -11.60
CA LYS A 320 1.25 0.56 -11.18
C LYS A 320 0.40 1.82 -11.10
N LEU A 321 -0.73 1.86 -11.81
CA LEU A 321 -1.65 2.99 -11.81
C LEU A 321 -2.71 2.90 -10.70
N LEU A 322 -2.89 1.73 -10.06
CA LEU A 322 -3.93 1.52 -9.07
C LEU A 322 -3.87 2.46 -7.85
N PRO A 323 -2.67 2.84 -7.33
CA PRO A 323 -2.59 3.76 -6.20
C PRO A 323 -3.11 5.19 -6.46
N PHE A 324 -3.47 5.54 -7.69
CA PHE A 324 -3.96 6.86 -8.09
C PHE A 324 -5.48 6.92 -8.28
N GLY A 325 -6.26 5.92 -7.88
CA GLY A 325 -7.69 5.92 -8.12
C GLY A 325 -8.54 5.33 -7.05
#